data_b4f3e8594031bfc6258c7ad104e1f673
#
_entry.id   b4f3e8594031bfc6258c7ad104e1f673
#
_cell.length_a   1.000
_cell.length_b   1.000
_cell.length_c   1.000
_cell.angle_alpha   90.00
_cell.angle_beta   90.00
_cell.angle_gamma   90.00
#
_symmetry.space_group_name_H-M   'P 1'
#
loop_
_entity.id
_entity.type
_entity.pdbx_description
1 polymer ?
#
loop_
_entity_poly.entity_id
_entity_poly.type
_entity_poly.pdbx_seq_one_letter_code
_entity_poly.pdbx_strand_id
1 'polypeptide(L)'
;MIDIQKIFEELNRADGFKKIKIKESPVGIYCGVKENGLPSLAFMSQHPPLTIESTQYLQVTQWSENNSVYWSRFDLELVSARTVFYSLCVDLIKASVGCNSDEQAMNAIKNKYMIWRKMFRKAKGSMTEESYKGMFGELYFLKHYLWSKIGLCNAIRSWSGPNMMSKDYSYK
;
A
#
# COMPACT_ATOMS: atom_id res chain seq x y z
N MET A 1 -11.10 -0.28 16.26
CA MET A 1 -10.21 -0.49 15.09
C MET A 1 -11.09 -0.97 13.94
N ILE A 2 -10.92 -0.45 12.71
CA ILE A 2 -11.74 -0.85 11.55
C ILE A 2 -11.26 -2.23 11.10
N ASP A 3 -12.15 -3.21 11.10
CA ASP A 3 -11.90 -4.51 10.51
C ASP A 3 -12.31 -4.48 9.03
N ILE A 4 -11.39 -4.00 8.20
CA ILE A 4 -11.64 -3.82 6.76
C ILE A 4 -11.82 -5.17 6.05
N GLN A 5 -11.16 -6.22 6.52
CA GLN A 5 -11.30 -7.56 5.96
C GLN A 5 -12.72 -8.07 6.13
N LYS A 6 -13.27 -7.98 7.34
CA LYS A 6 -14.65 -8.38 7.63
C LYS A 6 -15.66 -7.59 6.80
N ILE A 7 -15.41 -6.27 6.61
CA ILE A 7 -16.28 -5.44 5.77
C ILE A 7 -16.33 -5.98 4.34
N PHE A 8 -15.17 -6.32 3.75
CA PHE A 8 -15.12 -6.86 2.38
C PHE A 8 -15.68 -8.29 2.27
N GLU A 9 -15.57 -9.11 3.33
CA GLU A 9 -16.14 -10.45 3.37
C GLU A 9 -17.68 -10.43 3.42
N GLU A 10 -18.26 -9.41 4.04
CA GLU A 10 -19.71 -9.22 4.15
C GLU A 10 -20.33 -8.56 2.89
N LEU A 11 -19.51 -8.04 1.96
CA LEU A 11 -19.98 -7.39 0.75
C LEU A 11 -20.18 -8.40 -0.38
N ASN A 12 -21.38 -8.41 -0.95
CA ASN A 12 -21.71 -9.17 -2.16
C ASN A 12 -21.54 -8.30 -3.42
N ARG A 13 -21.29 -8.94 -4.56
CA ARG A 13 -21.19 -8.25 -5.86
C ARG A 13 -22.42 -7.42 -6.22
N ALA A 14 -23.60 -7.85 -5.78
CA ALA A 14 -24.87 -7.18 -6.02
C ALA A 14 -25.08 -5.90 -5.20
N ASP A 15 -24.30 -5.71 -4.12
CA ASP A 15 -24.52 -4.59 -3.18
C ASP A 15 -23.92 -3.26 -3.67
N GLY A 16 -23.12 -3.27 -4.75
CA GLY A 16 -22.43 -2.08 -5.23
C GLY A 16 -21.42 -1.54 -4.20
N PHE A 17 -21.28 -0.22 -4.18
CA PHE A 17 -20.42 0.45 -3.20
C PHE A 17 -21.20 0.82 -1.93
N LYS A 18 -20.79 0.27 -0.80
CA LYS A 18 -21.37 0.52 0.52
C LYS A 18 -20.58 1.59 1.25
N LYS A 19 -21.26 2.63 1.73
CA LYS A 19 -20.66 3.70 2.52
C LYS A 19 -20.24 3.18 3.89
N ILE A 20 -18.98 3.45 4.28
CA ILE A 20 -18.48 3.21 5.62
C ILE A 20 -18.49 4.52 6.38
N LYS A 21 -19.13 4.54 7.55
CA LYS A 21 -19.14 5.73 8.43
C LYS A 21 -17.87 5.76 9.28
N ILE A 22 -16.98 6.68 8.98
CA ILE A 22 -15.81 7.00 9.81
C ILE A 22 -16.03 8.39 10.40
N LYS A 23 -16.23 8.44 11.70
CA LYS A 23 -16.74 9.61 12.43
C LYS A 23 -15.88 10.88 12.25
N GLU A 24 -14.59 10.72 12.06
CA GLU A 24 -13.61 11.82 12.06
C GLU A 24 -12.99 12.07 10.67
N SER A 25 -13.56 11.48 9.62
CA SER A 25 -13.10 11.69 8.24
C SER A 25 -14.02 12.68 7.53
N PRO A 26 -13.50 13.78 6.94
CA PRO A 26 -14.32 14.74 6.19
C PRO A 26 -14.74 14.20 4.83
N VAL A 27 -14.07 13.16 4.28
CA VAL A 27 -14.41 12.55 2.99
C VAL A 27 -15.35 11.36 3.17
N GLY A 28 -16.21 11.13 2.17
CA GLY A 28 -17.00 9.91 2.09
C GLY A 28 -16.12 8.70 1.77
N ILE A 29 -16.29 7.59 2.49
CA ILE A 29 -15.52 6.36 2.30
C ILE A 29 -16.47 5.24 1.92
N TYR A 30 -16.13 4.51 0.85
CA TYR A 30 -16.98 3.47 0.30
C TYR A 30 -16.15 2.22 -0.01
N CYS A 31 -16.69 1.05 0.36
CA CYS A 31 -16.14 -0.25 -0.03
C CYS A 31 -17.08 -0.94 -1.00
N GLY A 32 -16.51 -1.62 -1.97
CA GLY A 32 -17.26 -2.40 -2.95
C GLY A 32 -16.47 -3.61 -3.42
N VAL A 33 -17.15 -4.46 -4.17
CA VAL A 33 -16.55 -5.62 -4.82
C VAL A 33 -16.85 -5.54 -6.32
N LYS A 34 -15.78 -5.62 -7.12
CA LYS A 34 -15.88 -5.61 -8.59
C LYS A 34 -16.59 -6.86 -9.12
N GLU A 35 -16.99 -6.87 -10.39
CA GLU A 35 -17.59 -8.03 -11.07
C GLU A 35 -16.70 -9.28 -10.99
N ASN A 36 -15.39 -9.10 -11.03
CA ASN A 36 -14.41 -10.18 -10.89
C ASN A 36 -14.19 -10.66 -9.43
N GLY A 37 -14.95 -10.13 -8.46
CA GLY A 37 -14.85 -10.48 -7.05
C GLY A 37 -13.67 -9.86 -6.30
N LEU A 38 -12.97 -8.90 -6.92
CA LEU A 38 -11.87 -8.18 -6.26
C LEU A 38 -12.38 -6.95 -5.52
N PRO A 39 -11.80 -6.63 -4.34
CA PRO A 39 -12.22 -5.51 -3.53
C PRO A 39 -11.81 -4.17 -4.13
N SER A 40 -12.64 -3.16 -3.86
CA SER A 40 -12.45 -1.77 -4.24
C SER A 40 -12.70 -0.86 -3.06
N LEU A 41 -11.85 0.17 -2.90
CA LEU A 41 -12.03 1.26 -1.94
C LEU A 41 -12.21 2.57 -2.69
N ALA A 42 -13.23 3.35 -2.36
CA ALA A 42 -13.44 4.66 -2.98
C ALA A 42 -13.59 5.76 -1.94
N PHE A 43 -13.08 6.93 -2.29
CA PHE A 43 -13.21 8.18 -1.54
C PHE A 43 -14.01 9.18 -2.35
N MET A 44 -14.94 9.85 -1.70
CA MET A 44 -15.77 10.92 -2.27
C MET A 44 -15.42 12.23 -1.57
N SER A 45 -15.13 13.26 -2.33
CA SER A 45 -14.82 14.62 -1.85
C SER A 45 -15.57 15.68 -2.63
N GLN A 46 -15.69 16.89 -2.08
CA GLN A 46 -16.24 18.06 -2.78
C GLN A 46 -15.15 18.89 -3.46
N HIS A 47 -13.86 18.53 -3.27
CA HIS A 47 -12.73 19.19 -3.90
C HIS A 47 -12.08 18.27 -4.94
N PRO A 48 -11.62 18.82 -6.09
CA PRO A 48 -10.94 18.03 -7.11
C PRO A 48 -9.66 17.40 -6.53
N PRO A 49 -9.52 16.07 -6.60
CA PRO A 49 -8.35 15.41 -6.07
C PRO A 49 -7.15 15.63 -6.98
N LEU A 50 -5.96 15.66 -6.40
CA LEU A 50 -4.73 15.59 -7.17
C LEU A 50 -4.64 14.23 -7.90
N THR A 51 -4.12 14.24 -9.12
CA THR A 51 -3.93 13.02 -9.92
C THR A 51 -3.15 11.94 -9.16
N ILE A 52 -3.68 10.73 -9.16
CA ILE A 52 -3.09 9.54 -8.56
C ILE A 52 -2.88 8.51 -9.66
N GLU A 53 -1.62 8.07 -9.83
CA GLU A 53 -1.27 7.10 -10.85
C GLU A 53 -1.50 5.67 -10.38
N SER A 54 -1.99 4.83 -11.28
CA SER A 54 -2.15 3.38 -11.07
C SER A 54 -0.80 2.64 -10.96
N THR A 55 -0.85 1.40 -10.49
CA THR A 55 0.26 0.44 -10.53
C THR A 55 -0.21 -0.84 -11.22
N GLN A 56 0.67 -1.80 -11.44
CA GLN A 56 0.28 -3.10 -12.00
C GLN A 56 -0.65 -3.92 -11.08
N TYR A 57 -0.69 -3.61 -9.78
CA TYR A 57 -1.51 -4.33 -8.78
C TYR A 57 -2.76 -3.58 -8.38
N LEU A 58 -2.82 -2.29 -8.70
CA LEU A 58 -3.86 -1.38 -8.25
C LEU A 58 -4.22 -0.39 -9.36
N GLN A 59 -5.43 -0.49 -9.84
CA GLN A 59 -6.02 0.51 -10.75
C GLN A 59 -6.60 1.66 -9.92
N VAL A 60 -6.21 2.89 -10.24
CA VAL A 60 -6.82 4.09 -9.67
C VAL A 60 -7.62 4.79 -10.74
N THR A 61 -8.90 4.99 -10.45
CA THR A 61 -9.84 5.70 -11.34
C THR A 61 -10.36 6.93 -10.62
N GLN A 62 -10.29 8.07 -11.29
CA GLN A 62 -10.80 9.35 -10.76
C GLN A 62 -11.79 9.95 -11.74
N TRP A 63 -12.93 10.42 -11.23
CA TRP A 63 -13.97 11.08 -12.03
C TRP A 63 -14.72 12.12 -11.19
N SER A 64 -15.51 12.95 -11.84
CA SER A 64 -16.41 13.92 -11.18
C SER A 64 -17.86 13.67 -11.56
N GLU A 65 -18.74 13.92 -10.60
CA GLU A 65 -20.19 13.99 -10.80
C GLU A 65 -20.64 15.45 -10.67
N ASN A 66 -21.32 15.96 -11.69
CA ASN A 66 -21.89 17.32 -11.72
C ASN A 66 -20.88 18.44 -11.36
N ASN A 67 -19.60 18.25 -11.62
CA ASN A 67 -18.50 19.20 -11.31
C ASN A 67 -18.40 19.64 -9.84
N SER A 68 -19.08 18.96 -8.92
CA SER A 68 -19.08 19.31 -7.49
C SER A 68 -18.76 18.14 -6.58
N VAL A 69 -18.82 16.91 -7.09
CA VAL A 69 -18.48 15.69 -6.36
C VAL A 69 -17.39 14.96 -7.12
N TYR A 70 -16.32 14.64 -6.45
CA TYR A 70 -15.16 13.98 -7.02
C TYR A 70 -14.93 12.63 -6.35
N TRP A 71 -14.59 11.65 -7.16
CA TRP A 71 -14.34 10.30 -6.72
C TRP A 71 -12.90 9.90 -7.02
N SER A 72 -12.31 9.17 -6.08
CA SER A 72 -11.02 8.47 -6.28
C SER A 72 -11.19 7.03 -5.83
N ARG A 73 -11.17 6.10 -6.77
CA ARG A 73 -11.39 4.66 -6.54
C ARG A 73 -10.10 3.89 -6.75
N PHE A 74 -9.80 3.04 -5.81
CA PHE A 74 -8.66 2.14 -5.77
C PHE A 74 -9.16 0.70 -5.91
N ASP A 75 -8.89 0.09 -7.05
CA ASP A 75 -9.32 -1.23 -7.42
C ASP A 75 -8.16 -2.22 -7.33
N LEU A 76 -8.33 -3.31 -6.59
CA LEU A 76 -7.35 -4.38 -6.63
C LEU A 76 -7.41 -5.10 -7.98
N GLU A 77 -6.23 -5.38 -8.57
CA GLU A 77 -6.13 -6.09 -9.86
C GLU A 77 -5.59 -7.52 -9.73
N LEU A 78 -4.96 -7.86 -8.61
CA LEU A 78 -4.34 -9.17 -8.42
C LEU A 78 -4.82 -9.84 -7.11
N VAL A 79 -5.41 -11.02 -7.23
CA VAL A 79 -5.97 -11.79 -6.09
C VAL A 79 -4.93 -12.04 -5.00
N SER A 80 -3.69 -12.39 -5.37
CA SER A 80 -2.60 -12.67 -4.43
C SER A 80 -2.18 -11.46 -3.58
N ALA A 81 -2.52 -10.24 -4.00
CA ALA A 81 -2.23 -9.02 -3.24
C ALA A 81 -3.37 -8.58 -2.29
N ARG A 82 -4.40 -9.41 -2.09
CA ARG A 82 -5.61 -9.07 -1.31
C ARG A 82 -5.28 -8.63 0.13
N THR A 83 -4.45 -9.37 0.85
CA THR A 83 -4.06 -9.04 2.22
C THR A 83 -3.30 -7.71 2.30
N VAL A 84 -2.43 -7.47 1.33
CA VAL A 84 -1.68 -6.21 1.23
C VAL A 84 -2.62 -5.05 0.91
N PHE A 85 -3.62 -5.28 0.04
CA PHE A 85 -4.66 -4.29 -0.27
C PHE A 85 -5.48 -3.92 0.96
N TYR A 86 -5.84 -4.87 1.81
CA TYR A 86 -6.54 -4.57 3.07
C TYR A 86 -5.72 -3.68 3.99
N SER A 87 -4.42 -3.93 4.10
CA SER A 87 -3.50 -3.08 4.87
C SER A 87 -3.40 -1.66 4.28
N LEU A 88 -3.32 -1.55 2.96
CA LEU A 88 -3.39 -0.27 2.24
C LEU A 88 -4.69 0.47 2.54
N CYS A 89 -5.85 -0.20 2.45
CA CYS A 89 -7.16 0.40 2.73
C CYS A 89 -7.21 1.00 4.15
N VAL A 90 -6.75 0.25 5.15
CA VAL A 90 -6.70 0.73 6.54
C VAL A 90 -5.84 1.98 6.65
N ASP A 91 -4.68 1.99 6.00
CA ASP A 91 -3.75 3.14 6.06
C ASP A 91 -4.29 4.37 5.33
N LEU A 92 -4.96 4.19 4.18
CA LEU A 92 -5.59 5.28 3.45
C LEU A 92 -6.76 5.88 4.25
N ILE A 93 -7.59 5.04 4.86
CA ILE A 93 -8.69 5.48 5.73
C ILE A 93 -8.14 6.25 6.93
N LYS A 94 -7.14 5.71 7.62
CA LYS A 94 -6.49 6.40 8.76
C LYS A 94 -5.89 7.76 8.37
N ALA A 95 -5.34 7.87 7.17
CA ALA A 95 -4.77 9.12 6.68
C ALA A 95 -5.82 10.24 6.52
N SER A 96 -7.10 9.90 6.31
CA SER A 96 -8.19 10.88 6.21
C SER A 96 -8.76 11.31 7.56
N VAL A 97 -8.48 10.56 8.63
CA VAL A 97 -9.01 10.81 9.98
C VAL A 97 -8.33 12.02 10.61
N GLY A 98 -9.12 12.89 11.25
CA GLY A 98 -8.61 14.08 11.93
C GLY A 98 -8.21 15.23 10.99
N CYS A 99 -8.44 15.11 9.69
CA CYS A 99 -8.28 16.22 8.75
C CYS A 99 -9.43 17.21 8.88
N ASN A 100 -9.11 18.51 8.70
CA ASN A 100 -10.10 19.58 8.86
C ASN A 100 -10.92 19.87 7.60
N SER A 101 -10.49 19.36 6.44
CA SER A 101 -11.20 19.55 5.15
C SER A 101 -11.01 18.34 4.24
N ASP A 102 -11.89 18.21 3.24
CA ASP A 102 -11.82 17.24 2.16
C ASP A 102 -10.48 17.31 1.42
N GLU A 103 -10.05 18.53 1.10
CA GLU A 103 -8.79 18.77 0.40
C GLU A 103 -7.60 18.22 1.20
N GLN A 104 -7.55 18.54 2.50
CA GLN A 104 -6.50 18.04 3.39
C GLN A 104 -6.53 16.52 3.48
N ALA A 105 -7.71 15.92 3.59
CA ALA A 105 -7.86 14.47 3.63
C ALA A 105 -7.42 13.80 2.33
N MET A 106 -7.83 14.32 1.16
CA MET A 106 -7.43 13.78 -0.13
C MET A 106 -5.92 13.90 -0.36
N ASN A 107 -5.28 14.99 0.07
CA ASN A 107 -3.84 15.15 0.04
C ASN A 107 -3.13 14.14 0.95
N ALA A 108 -3.64 13.91 2.15
CA ALA A 108 -3.11 12.92 3.08
C ALA A 108 -3.23 11.49 2.52
N ILE A 109 -4.39 11.14 1.93
CA ILE A 109 -4.62 9.87 1.24
C ILE A 109 -3.61 9.68 0.10
N LYS A 110 -3.45 10.69 -0.78
CA LYS A 110 -2.48 10.65 -1.88
C LYS A 110 -1.06 10.44 -1.36
N ASN A 111 -0.63 11.19 -0.36
CA ASN A 111 0.71 11.08 0.22
C ASN A 111 0.94 9.69 0.81
N LYS A 112 -0.03 9.15 1.53
CA LYS A 112 0.03 7.78 2.06
C LYS A 112 0.12 6.75 0.94
N TYR A 113 -0.70 6.88 -0.10
CA TYR A 113 -0.64 6.03 -1.28
C TYR A 113 0.73 6.09 -2.00
N MET A 114 1.33 7.27 -2.12
CA MET A 114 2.64 7.42 -2.75
C MET A 114 3.76 6.69 -1.99
N ILE A 115 3.65 6.59 -0.64
CA ILE A 115 4.57 5.78 0.16
C ILE A 115 4.40 4.29 -0.18
N TRP A 116 3.16 3.78 -0.20
CA TRP A 116 2.83 2.42 -0.60
C TRP A 116 3.30 2.11 -2.02
N ARG A 117 3.05 3.03 -2.95
CA ARG A 117 3.49 2.91 -4.35
C ARG A 117 5.02 2.76 -4.48
N LYS A 118 5.79 3.50 -3.68
CA LYS A 118 7.26 3.35 -3.66
C LYS A 118 7.69 1.97 -3.19
N MET A 119 7.02 1.39 -2.20
CA MET A 119 7.28 0.02 -1.74
C MET A 119 6.96 -1.00 -2.83
N PHE A 120 5.82 -0.86 -3.51
CA PHE A 120 5.47 -1.71 -4.66
C PHE A 120 6.44 -1.56 -5.85
N ARG A 121 6.97 -0.37 -6.11
CA ARG A 121 7.97 -0.15 -7.17
C ARG A 121 9.31 -0.83 -6.87
N LYS A 122 9.73 -0.86 -5.61
CA LYS A 122 10.95 -1.60 -5.21
C LYS A 122 10.78 -3.11 -5.39
N ALA A 123 9.55 -3.62 -5.21
CA ALA A 123 9.23 -5.02 -5.54
C ALA A 123 9.15 -5.29 -7.06
N LYS A 124 9.16 -4.25 -7.91
CA LYS A 124 9.13 -4.36 -9.38
C LYS A 124 10.48 -4.73 -10.02
N GLY A 125 11.57 -4.67 -9.29
CA GLY A 125 12.72 -5.52 -9.56
C GLY A 125 12.29 -6.92 -9.15
N SER A 126 11.75 -7.71 -10.08
CA SER A 126 11.63 -9.15 -9.86
C SER A 126 13.02 -9.58 -9.45
N MET A 127 13.19 -9.94 -8.18
CA MET A 127 14.43 -10.59 -7.78
C MET A 127 14.50 -11.80 -8.71
N THR A 128 15.45 -11.79 -9.62
CA THR A 128 15.71 -12.96 -10.44
C THR A 128 16.03 -14.11 -9.48
N GLU A 129 15.87 -15.34 -9.91
CA GLU A 129 16.22 -16.49 -9.09
C GLU A 129 17.66 -16.38 -8.56
N GLU A 130 18.55 -15.78 -9.36
CA GLU A 130 19.93 -15.47 -8.99
C GLU A 130 20.03 -14.40 -7.89
N SER A 131 19.23 -13.33 -7.97
CA SER A 131 19.17 -12.30 -6.92
C SER A 131 18.61 -12.85 -5.61
N TYR A 132 17.64 -13.78 -5.68
CA TYR A 132 17.14 -14.51 -4.52
C TYR A 132 18.22 -15.39 -3.88
N LYS A 133 18.94 -16.15 -4.71
CA LYS A 133 20.06 -17.00 -4.25
C LYS A 133 21.17 -16.15 -3.64
N GLY A 134 21.50 -15.00 -4.26
CA GLY A 134 22.49 -14.05 -3.75
C GLY A 134 22.09 -13.52 -2.36
N MET A 135 20.89 -12.96 -2.24
CA MET A 135 20.39 -12.43 -0.97
C MET A 135 20.30 -13.51 0.12
N PHE A 136 19.86 -14.72 -0.23
CA PHE A 136 19.82 -15.83 0.71
C PHE A 136 21.23 -16.22 1.18
N GLY A 137 22.19 -16.23 0.28
CA GLY A 137 23.61 -16.47 0.60
C GLY A 137 24.17 -15.41 1.56
N GLU A 138 23.87 -14.12 1.30
CA GLU A 138 24.26 -13.02 2.19
C GLU A 138 23.66 -13.17 3.59
N LEU A 139 22.35 -13.41 3.69
CA LEU A 139 21.67 -13.60 4.98
C LEU A 139 22.17 -14.84 5.73
N TYR A 140 22.46 -15.92 5.01
CA TYR A 140 23.04 -17.13 5.58
C TYR A 140 24.45 -16.84 6.15
N PHE A 141 25.30 -16.12 5.41
CA PHE A 141 26.64 -15.72 5.85
C PHE A 141 26.56 -14.79 7.07
N LEU A 142 25.65 -13.81 7.06
CA LEU A 142 25.41 -12.93 8.20
C LEU A 142 25.04 -13.72 9.45
N LYS A 143 24.11 -14.65 9.32
CA LYS A 143 23.60 -15.45 10.45
C LYS A 143 24.65 -16.42 11.00
N HIS A 144 25.34 -17.14 10.13
CA HIS A 144 26.19 -18.26 10.53
C HIS A 144 27.66 -17.88 10.78
N TYR A 145 28.13 -16.77 10.20
CA TYR A 145 29.53 -16.36 10.34
C TYR A 145 29.70 -15.02 11.03
N LEU A 146 29.02 -13.97 10.59
CA LEU A 146 29.23 -12.64 11.15
C LEU A 146 28.61 -12.48 12.53
N TRP A 147 27.38 -12.97 12.73
CA TRP A 147 26.71 -12.85 14.03
C TRP A 147 27.56 -13.43 15.17
N SER A 148 28.14 -14.59 14.99
CA SER A 148 28.97 -15.24 16.03
C SER A 148 30.29 -14.50 16.29
N LYS A 149 30.83 -13.78 15.29
CA LYS A 149 32.13 -13.10 15.38
C LYS A 149 32.05 -11.67 15.92
N ILE A 150 31.06 -10.91 15.50
CA ILE A 150 30.97 -9.47 15.78
C ILE A 150 29.66 -9.04 16.46
N GLY A 151 28.80 -9.98 16.78
CA GLY A 151 27.47 -9.73 17.36
C GLY A 151 26.44 -9.27 16.33
N LEU A 152 25.17 -9.51 16.63
CA LEU A 152 24.04 -9.26 15.71
C LEU A 152 23.98 -7.81 15.22
N CYS A 153 24.11 -6.83 16.12
CA CYS A 153 24.00 -5.42 15.76
C CYS A 153 25.10 -4.96 14.79
N ASN A 154 26.34 -5.42 15.01
CA ASN A 154 27.46 -5.07 14.13
C ASN A 154 27.36 -5.83 12.81
N ALA A 155 26.93 -7.08 12.82
CA ALA A 155 26.69 -7.88 11.61
C ALA A 155 25.64 -7.21 10.70
N ILE A 156 24.52 -6.75 11.27
CA ILE A 156 23.46 -6.04 10.51
C ILE A 156 23.98 -4.68 9.99
N ARG A 157 24.74 -3.94 10.78
CA ARG A 157 25.31 -2.64 10.36
C ARG A 157 26.36 -2.77 9.26
N SER A 158 27.11 -3.87 9.22
CA SER A 158 28.10 -4.14 8.18
C SER A 158 27.48 -4.59 6.87
N TRP A 159 26.23 -5.05 6.90
CA TRP A 159 25.52 -5.54 5.70
C TRP A 159 24.95 -4.37 4.89
N SER A 160 25.37 -4.26 3.63
CA SER A 160 24.90 -3.23 2.70
C SER A 160 23.51 -3.53 2.12
N GLY A 161 23.02 -4.75 2.29
CA GLY A 161 21.72 -5.20 1.78
C GLY A 161 21.61 -5.14 0.27
N PRO A 162 20.39 -5.23 -0.27
CA PRO A 162 20.13 -5.26 -1.71
C PRO A 162 20.36 -3.90 -2.43
N ASN A 163 21.18 -3.02 -1.86
CA ASN A 163 21.43 -1.67 -2.40
C ASN A 163 22.44 -1.63 -3.55
N MET A 164 22.78 -2.78 -4.16
CA MET A 164 23.72 -2.90 -5.31
C MET A 164 25.08 -2.18 -5.10
N MET A 165 25.58 -2.17 -3.87
CA MET A 165 26.96 -1.74 -3.63
C MET A 165 27.93 -2.82 -4.10
N SER A 166 29.10 -2.44 -4.58
CA SER A 166 30.14 -3.36 -5.05
C SER A 166 30.70 -4.31 -3.99
N LYS A 167 30.25 -4.18 -2.74
CA LYS A 167 30.57 -5.05 -1.61
C LYS A 167 29.34 -5.29 -0.77
N ASP A 168 29.06 -6.56 -0.49
CA ASP A 168 27.90 -6.97 0.32
C ASP A 168 28.08 -6.62 1.82
N TYR A 169 29.33 -6.51 2.26
CA TYR A 169 29.70 -6.16 3.63
C TYR A 169 30.83 -5.13 3.65
N SER A 170 30.69 -4.12 4.49
CA SER A 170 31.75 -3.13 4.78
C SER A 170 32.08 -3.13 6.27
N TYR A 171 33.35 -3.33 6.60
CA TYR A 171 33.84 -3.28 7.96
C TYR A 171 34.70 -2.02 8.15
N LYS A 172 34.36 -1.23 9.17
CA LYS A 172 35.21 -0.14 9.68
C LYS A 172 35.69 -0.47 11.07
#